data_55db17a1a8d2cc34d75143bffdd65ad0
#
_entry.id   55db17a1a8d2cc34d75143bffdd65ad0
#
_cell.length_a   1.000
_cell.length_b   1.000
_cell.length_c   1.000
_cell.angle_alpha   90.00
_cell.angle_beta   90.00
_cell.angle_gamma   90.00
#
_symmetry.space_group_name_H-M   'P 1'
#
loop_
_entity.id
_entity.type
_entity.pdbx_description
1 polymer ?
#
loop_
_entity_poly.entity_id
_entity_poly.type
_entity_poly.pdbx_seq_one_letter_code
_entity_poly.pdbx_strand_id
1 'polypeptide(L)'
;KIGIGLNILSCFNIQFAIQGDDLYWLEVNPRSSRTVPFVAKATGVPMARIAARVTLGIKLSEQDIPEPTSGHVAVKAPVFPFIKLQGLDPAPGPEMKSTGEVYGSDLRADVAYLKARLATEIPVAKEGGAYLTVRDEDKEELVPVARELESMGFAIYATPGTADVIRANEIDVQTVYRINDRLHPDALDLMRRGQVSFIVNVPTISGGAVRDGNMMRRLAVEMNIPFVTTMSGAVMEVAAIKANREVDLVPMRLTVNY
;
A
#
# COMPACT_ATOMS: atom_id res chain seq x y z
N LYS A 1 19.95 -18.51 16.11
CA LYS A 1 21.30 -18.06 16.52
C LYS A 1 21.27 -16.63 17.08
N ILE A 2 20.68 -15.64 16.37
CA ILE A 2 20.67 -14.21 16.77
C ILE A 2 20.02 -13.99 18.14
N GLY A 3 18.79 -14.48 18.34
CA GLY A 3 18.08 -14.32 19.61
C GLY A 3 18.84 -14.91 20.81
N ILE A 4 19.47 -16.06 20.62
CA ILE A 4 20.31 -16.70 21.64
C ILE A 4 21.57 -15.87 21.88
N GLY A 5 22.26 -15.41 20.83
CA GLY A 5 23.47 -14.61 20.94
C GLY A 5 23.25 -13.26 21.61
N LEU A 6 22.06 -12.68 21.48
CA LEU A 6 21.65 -11.45 22.14
C LEU A 6 20.92 -11.66 23.47
N ASN A 7 20.81 -12.91 23.92
CA ASN A 7 20.11 -13.31 25.16
C ASN A 7 18.67 -12.76 25.25
N ILE A 8 17.93 -12.79 24.10
CA ILE A 8 16.55 -12.33 24.05
C ILE A 8 15.62 -13.45 24.51
N LEU A 9 14.87 -13.20 25.56
CA LEU A 9 14.03 -14.20 26.22
C LEU A 9 12.63 -14.34 25.60
N SER A 10 12.14 -13.34 24.84
CA SER A 10 10.76 -13.30 24.35
C SER A 10 10.70 -12.99 22.85
N CYS A 11 9.67 -12.29 22.40
CA CYS A 11 9.55 -11.85 21.01
C CYS A 11 10.64 -10.84 20.64
N PHE A 12 11.15 -10.97 19.44
CA PHE A 12 11.97 -9.95 18.79
C PHE A 12 11.62 -9.88 17.31
N ASN A 13 11.93 -8.77 16.71
CA ASN A 13 11.71 -8.53 15.28
C ASN A 13 13.05 -8.27 14.61
N ILE A 14 13.25 -8.88 13.45
CA ILE A 14 14.45 -8.66 12.63
C ILE A 14 14.00 -8.18 11.25
N GLN A 15 14.68 -7.17 10.75
CA GLN A 15 14.53 -6.71 9.36
C GLN A 15 15.74 -7.12 8.56
N PHE A 16 15.47 -7.67 7.39
CA PHE A 16 16.47 -8.09 6.42
C PHE A 16 16.24 -7.40 5.09
N ALA A 17 17.33 -7.18 4.34
CA ALA A 17 17.30 -6.91 2.91
C ALA A 17 17.95 -8.08 2.17
N ILE A 18 17.45 -8.39 0.98
CA ILE A 18 18.00 -9.43 0.10
C ILE A 18 18.43 -8.76 -1.20
N GLN A 19 19.67 -9.03 -1.62
CA GLN A 19 20.20 -8.60 -2.89
C GLN A 19 20.91 -9.79 -3.58
N GLY A 20 20.30 -10.30 -4.64
CA GLY A 20 20.75 -11.57 -5.21
C GLY A 20 20.60 -12.71 -4.19
N ASP A 21 21.69 -13.41 -3.89
CA ASP A 21 21.76 -14.48 -2.88
C ASP A 21 22.21 -14.00 -1.49
N ASP A 22 22.53 -12.71 -1.35
CA ASP A 22 23.04 -12.13 -0.12
C ASP A 22 21.91 -11.63 0.79
N LEU A 23 22.00 -11.97 2.09
CA LEU A 23 21.09 -11.56 3.13
C LEU A 23 21.75 -10.54 4.06
N TYR A 24 21.24 -9.32 4.04
CA TYR A 24 21.73 -8.21 4.87
C TYR A 24 20.82 -8.00 6.08
N TRP A 25 21.39 -7.91 7.25
CA TRP A 25 20.67 -7.51 8.46
C TRP A 25 20.59 -6.00 8.53
N LEU A 26 19.38 -5.47 8.63
CA LEU A 26 19.17 -4.04 8.79
C LEU A 26 19.11 -3.66 10.27
N GLU A 27 18.25 -4.35 11.04
CA GLU A 27 18.10 -4.11 12.48
C GLU A 27 17.52 -5.31 13.21
N VAL A 28 17.78 -5.37 14.53
CA VAL A 28 17.17 -6.32 15.46
C VAL A 28 16.50 -5.52 16.58
N ASN A 29 15.21 -5.68 16.74
CA ASN A 29 14.41 -5.05 17.78
C ASN A 29 14.06 -6.09 18.85
N PRO A 30 14.69 -6.08 20.06
CA PRO A 30 14.45 -7.08 21.11
C PRO A 30 13.14 -6.80 21.89
N ARG A 31 12.06 -6.65 21.18
CA ARG A 31 10.72 -6.36 21.68
C ARG A 31 9.66 -6.82 20.70
N SER A 32 8.41 -6.91 21.15
CA SER A 32 7.25 -7.10 20.27
C SER A 32 7.14 -5.97 19.25
N SER A 33 6.64 -6.29 18.07
CA SER A 33 6.36 -5.35 16.99
C SER A 33 4.88 -5.42 16.58
N ARG A 34 4.43 -4.48 15.77
CA ARG A 34 3.09 -4.52 15.16
C ARG A 34 2.87 -5.76 14.27
N THR A 35 3.95 -6.42 13.85
CA THR A 35 3.88 -7.67 13.10
C THR A 35 3.36 -8.84 13.93
N VAL A 36 3.52 -8.82 15.26
CA VAL A 36 3.04 -9.89 16.15
C VAL A 36 1.52 -10.12 16.02
N PRO A 37 0.65 -9.10 16.18
CA PRO A 37 -0.80 -9.30 16.00
C PRO A 37 -1.17 -9.64 14.54
N PHE A 38 -0.44 -9.14 13.55
CA PHE A 38 -0.63 -9.50 12.15
C PHE A 38 -0.39 -10.99 11.92
N VAL A 39 0.79 -11.50 12.33
CA VAL A 39 1.15 -12.91 12.18
C VAL A 39 0.21 -13.81 12.97
N ALA A 40 -0.16 -13.42 14.20
CA ALA A 40 -1.11 -14.18 15.00
C ALA A 40 -2.46 -14.35 14.30
N LYS A 41 -2.98 -13.29 13.68
CA LYS A 41 -4.24 -13.36 12.91
C LYS A 41 -4.08 -14.16 11.62
N ALA A 42 -2.97 -13.99 10.91
CA ALA A 42 -2.71 -14.66 9.64
C ALA A 42 -2.49 -16.18 9.80
N THR A 43 -1.91 -16.61 10.91
CA THR A 43 -1.52 -18.01 11.12
C THR A 43 -2.38 -18.75 12.14
N GLY A 44 -3.21 -18.04 12.92
CA GLY A 44 -3.95 -18.64 14.04
C GLY A 44 -3.09 -18.90 15.30
N VAL A 45 -1.79 -18.62 15.26
CA VAL A 45 -0.87 -18.84 16.37
C VAL A 45 -0.92 -17.67 17.35
N PRO A 46 -1.30 -17.85 18.63
CA PRO A 46 -1.47 -16.76 19.60
C PRO A 46 -0.11 -16.25 20.14
N MET A 47 0.68 -15.63 19.28
CA MET A 47 2.07 -15.26 19.54
C MET A 47 2.26 -14.38 20.80
N ALA A 48 1.34 -13.45 21.05
CA ALA A 48 1.42 -12.58 22.22
C ALA A 48 1.24 -13.38 23.53
N ARG A 49 0.32 -14.35 23.57
CA ARG A 49 0.13 -15.25 24.71
C ARG A 49 1.36 -16.14 24.94
N ILE A 50 1.90 -16.71 23.87
CA ILE A 50 3.11 -17.55 23.93
C ILE A 50 4.28 -16.73 24.47
N ALA A 51 4.49 -15.52 23.96
CA ALA A 51 5.55 -14.63 24.40
C ALA A 51 5.42 -14.24 25.90
N ALA A 52 4.21 -13.94 26.36
CA ALA A 52 3.95 -13.64 27.77
C ALA A 52 4.28 -14.83 28.68
N ARG A 53 3.88 -16.04 28.29
CA ARG A 53 4.21 -17.27 29.03
C ARG A 53 5.72 -17.53 29.10
N VAL A 54 6.43 -17.33 27.99
CA VAL A 54 7.90 -17.45 27.97
C VAL A 54 8.53 -16.44 28.94
N THR A 55 8.05 -15.20 28.97
CA THR A 55 8.53 -14.17 29.90
C THR A 55 8.29 -14.56 31.36
N LEU A 56 7.25 -15.32 31.67
CA LEU A 56 6.96 -15.88 32.98
C LEU A 56 7.74 -17.17 33.27
N GLY A 57 8.64 -17.60 32.40
CA GLY A 57 9.50 -18.78 32.62
C GLY A 57 8.93 -20.09 32.08
N ILE A 58 7.75 -20.10 31.44
CA ILE A 58 7.16 -21.32 30.87
C ILE A 58 7.85 -21.59 29.52
N LYS A 59 8.48 -22.74 29.39
CA LYS A 59 9.20 -23.10 28.15
C LYS A 59 8.25 -23.31 26.97
N LEU A 60 8.74 -23.10 25.75
CA LEU A 60 7.95 -23.34 24.53
C LEU A 60 7.48 -24.80 24.44
N SER A 61 8.33 -25.76 24.86
CA SER A 61 8.01 -27.19 24.90
C SER A 61 6.90 -27.58 25.89
N GLU A 62 6.58 -26.70 26.82
CA GLU A 62 5.51 -26.88 27.80
C GLU A 62 4.21 -26.16 27.43
N GLN A 63 4.19 -25.53 26.25
CA GLN A 63 3.04 -24.81 25.73
C GLN A 63 2.40 -25.58 24.57
N ASP A 64 1.07 -25.66 24.59
CA ASP A 64 0.30 -26.15 23.46
C ASP A 64 0.23 -25.05 22.40
N ILE A 65 1.13 -25.14 21.41
CA ILE A 65 1.23 -24.19 20.31
C ILE A 65 0.57 -24.80 19.09
N PRO A 66 -0.50 -24.18 18.58
CA PRO A 66 -1.18 -24.70 17.41
C PRO A 66 -0.30 -24.59 16.14
N GLU A 67 -0.44 -25.56 15.25
CA GLU A 67 0.18 -25.49 13.93
C GLU A 67 -0.34 -24.28 13.14
N PRO A 68 0.54 -23.54 12.44
CA PRO A 68 0.12 -22.39 11.65
C PRO A 68 -0.86 -22.80 10.54
N THR A 69 -1.98 -22.09 10.44
CA THR A 69 -2.89 -22.24 9.32
C THR A 69 -2.46 -21.34 8.16
N SER A 70 -2.54 -21.85 6.93
CA SER A 70 -2.16 -21.12 5.70
C SER A 70 -3.16 -21.41 4.58
N GLY A 71 -4.41 -21.03 4.74
CA GLY A 71 -5.45 -21.26 3.73
C GLY A 71 -5.96 -19.99 3.07
N HIS A 72 -5.33 -18.84 3.37
CA HIS A 72 -5.80 -17.54 2.88
C HIS A 72 -4.65 -16.56 2.66
N VAL A 73 -4.93 -15.52 1.89
CA VAL A 73 -4.04 -14.38 1.72
C VAL A 73 -4.29 -13.38 2.85
N ALA A 74 -3.22 -12.95 3.50
CA ALA A 74 -3.25 -11.92 4.54
C ALA A 74 -2.51 -10.67 4.07
N VAL A 75 -3.14 -9.52 4.16
CA VAL A 75 -2.60 -8.23 3.77
C VAL A 75 -2.50 -7.31 4.98
N LYS A 76 -1.34 -6.72 5.16
CA LYS A 76 -1.07 -5.68 6.14
C LYS A 76 -0.90 -4.34 5.43
N ALA A 77 -1.68 -3.34 5.79
CA ALA A 77 -1.53 -1.99 5.27
C ALA A 77 -1.24 -1.00 6.40
N PRO A 78 -0.31 -0.05 6.18
CA PRO A 78 -0.02 1.00 7.15
C PRO A 78 -1.15 2.03 7.20
N VAL A 79 -1.37 2.62 8.37
CA VAL A 79 -2.24 3.78 8.56
C VAL A 79 -1.38 5.02 8.79
N PHE A 80 -1.61 6.07 7.98
CA PHE A 80 -0.85 7.30 8.02
C PHE A 80 -1.73 8.47 8.48
N PRO A 81 -1.30 9.26 9.47
CA PRO A 81 -2.05 10.41 9.94
C PRO A 81 -1.74 11.68 9.12
N PHE A 82 -1.59 11.59 7.81
CA PHE A 82 -1.16 12.71 6.96
C PHE A 82 -2.09 13.93 7.05
N ILE A 83 -3.39 13.71 7.25
CA ILE A 83 -4.35 14.81 7.45
C ILE A 83 -3.98 15.65 8.70
N LYS A 84 -3.39 15.01 9.73
CA LYS A 84 -2.96 15.69 10.98
C LYS A 84 -1.53 16.25 10.88
N LEU A 85 -0.73 15.77 9.93
CA LEU A 85 0.67 16.12 9.73
C LEU A 85 0.82 17.00 8.49
N GLN A 86 0.26 18.20 8.54
CA GLN A 86 0.31 19.16 7.43
C GLN A 86 1.77 19.48 7.05
N GLY A 87 2.03 19.51 5.74
CA GLY A 87 3.33 19.88 5.20
C GLY A 87 4.32 18.72 4.96
N LEU A 88 4.06 17.50 5.42
CA LEU A 88 4.88 16.34 5.09
C LEU A 88 4.54 15.81 3.68
N ASP A 89 5.57 15.31 2.98
CA ASP A 89 5.34 14.53 1.76
C ASP A 89 4.79 13.15 2.16
N PRO A 90 3.60 12.76 1.68
CA PRO A 90 3.03 11.47 1.97
C PRO A 90 3.69 10.32 1.19
N ALA A 91 4.63 10.58 0.29
CA ALA A 91 5.41 9.51 -0.34
C ALA A 91 6.18 8.69 0.71
N PRO A 92 6.19 7.35 0.60
CA PRO A 92 7.01 6.51 1.44
C PRO A 92 8.49 6.89 1.34
N GLY A 93 9.20 6.83 2.46
CA GLY A 93 10.62 7.11 2.58
C GLY A 93 11.24 6.21 3.66
N PRO A 94 12.53 6.38 3.97
CA PRO A 94 13.22 5.55 4.96
C PRO A 94 12.71 5.76 6.40
N GLU A 95 12.04 6.88 6.64
CA GLU A 95 11.49 7.20 7.96
C GLU A 95 10.12 6.58 8.16
N MET A 96 9.87 6.04 9.36
CA MET A 96 8.56 5.52 9.73
C MET A 96 7.58 6.67 9.99
N LYS A 97 6.54 6.81 9.14
CA LYS A 97 5.48 7.83 9.26
C LYS A 97 4.14 7.24 9.71
N SER A 98 4.01 5.91 9.72
CA SER A 98 2.76 5.23 10.07
C SER A 98 2.50 5.25 11.58
N THR A 99 1.22 5.45 11.97
CA THR A 99 0.75 5.43 13.37
C THR A 99 0.12 4.11 13.76
N GLY A 100 -0.27 3.30 12.79
CA GLY A 100 -0.94 2.01 12.98
C GLY A 100 -0.80 1.12 11.76
N GLU A 101 -1.38 -0.06 11.87
CA GLU A 101 -1.50 -1.03 10.79
C GLU A 101 -2.88 -1.67 10.85
N VAL A 102 -3.43 -1.97 9.68
CA VAL A 102 -4.69 -2.69 9.51
C VAL A 102 -4.46 -4.05 8.87
N TYR A 103 -5.44 -4.93 8.99
CA TYR A 103 -5.41 -6.29 8.51
C TYR A 103 -6.59 -6.56 7.58
N GLY A 104 -6.31 -7.15 6.43
CA GLY A 104 -7.31 -7.72 5.53
C GLY A 104 -6.97 -9.17 5.21
N SER A 105 -7.95 -10.04 5.11
CA SER A 105 -7.74 -11.42 4.70
C SER A 105 -8.88 -11.97 3.87
N ASP A 106 -8.52 -12.76 2.86
CA ASP A 106 -9.45 -13.47 1.99
C ASP A 106 -8.73 -14.62 1.28
N LEU A 107 -9.47 -15.48 0.58
CA LEU A 107 -8.91 -16.47 -0.32
C LEU A 107 -8.34 -15.82 -1.59
N ARG A 108 -8.92 -14.69 -2.01
CA ARG A 108 -8.48 -13.88 -3.15
C ARG A 108 -7.58 -12.74 -2.67
N ALA A 109 -6.46 -12.53 -3.34
CA ALA A 109 -5.48 -11.48 -2.97
C ALA A 109 -6.05 -10.07 -3.13
N ASP A 110 -6.79 -9.80 -4.20
CA ASP A 110 -7.44 -8.53 -4.49
C ASP A 110 -8.51 -8.17 -3.44
N VAL A 111 -9.30 -9.16 -2.99
CA VAL A 111 -10.29 -8.97 -1.93
C VAL A 111 -9.62 -8.78 -0.57
N ALA A 112 -8.56 -9.52 -0.26
CA ALA A 112 -7.78 -9.33 0.96
C ALA A 112 -7.16 -7.91 1.01
N TYR A 113 -6.62 -7.45 -0.11
CA TYR A 113 -6.09 -6.09 -0.25
C TYR A 113 -7.21 -5.05 -0.11
N LEU A 114 -8.36 -5.24 -0.78
CA LEU A 114 -9.52 -4.36 -0.65
C LEU A 114 -9.97 -4.22 0.81
N LYS A 115 -10.08 -5.34 1.55
CA LYS A 115 -10.45 -5.32 2.98
C LYS A 115 -9.44 -4.52 3.81
N ALA A 116 -8.14 -4.68 3.55
CA ALA A 116 -7.11 -3.90 4.20
C ALA A 116 -7.22 -2.40 3.84
N ARG A 117 -7.48 -2.07 2.56
CA ARG A 117 -7.66 -0.68 2.11
C ARG A 117 -8.85 0.00 2.79
N LEU A 118 -10.00 -0.64 2.80
CA LEU A 118 -11.19 -0.10 3.46
C LEU A 118 -10.97 0.14 4.96
N ALA A 119 -10.15 -0.68 5.61
CA ALA A 119 -9.81 -0.51 7.03
C ALA A 119 -8.83 0.66 7.29
N THR A 120 -8.21 1.26 6.26
CA THR A 120 -7.37 2.47 6.42
C THR A 120 -8.16 3.77 6.48
N GLU A 121 -9.49 3.72 6.29
CA GLU A 121 -10.39 4.89 6.18
C GLU A 121 -10.11 5.79 4.95
N ILE A 122 -9.19 5.40 4.06
CA ILE A 122 -8.99 6.06 2.78
C ILE A 122 -9.96 5.46 1.77
N PRO A 123 -10.73 6.26 1.03
CA PRO A 123 -11.72 5.75 0.10
C PRO A 123 -11.07 4.90 -1.00
N VAL A 124 -11.82 3.91 -1.48
CA VAL A 124 -11.50 3.19 -2.72
C VAL A 124 -12.35 3.82 -3.83
N ALA A 125 -11.71 4.30 -4.89
CA ALA A 125 -12.40 4.95 -6.00
C ALA A 125 -13.39 3.98 -6.64
N LYS A 126 -14.60 4.47 -6.95
CA LYS A 126 -15.63 3.67 -7.63
C LYS A 126 -15.82 4.08 -9.07
N GLU A 127 -15.66 5.37 -9.35
CA GLU A 127 -15.87 6.01 -10.64
C GLU A 127 -15.13 7.35 -10.69
N GLY A 128 -15.17 8.03 -11.83
CA GLY A 128 -14.57 9.35 -12.02
C GLY A 128 -13.35 9.31 -12.90
N GLY A 129 -12.33 10.12 -12.60
CA GLY A 129 -11.10 10.17 -13.36
C GLY A 129 -9.90 9.60 -12.64
N ALA A 130 -9.03 8.95 -13.37
CA ALA A 130 -7.73 8.46 -12.90
C ALA A 130 -6.62 9.33 -13.49
N TYR A 131 -5.81 9.95 -12.63
CA TYR A 131 -4.64 10.71 -13.08
C TYR A 131 -3.37 9.84 -12.97
N LEU A 132 -2.71 9.65 -14.11
CA LEU A 132 -1.58 8.72 -14.26
C LEU A 132 -0.31 9.49 -14.62
N THR A 133 0.71 9.39 -13.77
CA THR A 133 2.03 10.00 -14.01
C THR A 133 3.11 9.12 -13.40
N VAL A 134 3.97 8.60 -14.27
CA VAL A 134 5.02 7.64 -13.89
C VAL A 134 6.34 8.01 -14.55
N ARG A 135 7.43 7.42 -14.07
CA ARG A 135 8.75 7.54 -14.68
C ARG A 135 8.77 6.90 -16.07
N ASP A 136 9.75 7.26 -16.88
CA ASP A 136 9.85 6.72 -18.24
C ASP A 136 10.00 5.20 -18.27
N GLU A 137 10.73 4.64 -17.31
CA GLU A 137 10.96 3.21 -17.16
C GLU A 137 9.71 2.40 -16.76
N ASP A 138 8.71 3.05 -16.15
CA ASP A 138 7.48 2.40 -15.68
C ASP A 138 6.30 2.55 -16.67
N LYS A 139 6.47 3.27 -17.77
CA LYS A 139 5.35 3.61 -18.69
C LYS A 139 4.73 2.38 -19.34
N GLU A 140 5.54 1.41 -19.75
CA GLU A 140 5.05 0.17 -20.37
C GLU A 140 4.28 -0.70 -19.34
N GLU A 141 4.75 -0.75 -18.11
CA GLU A 141 4.05 -1.45 -17.03
C GLU A 141 2.72 -0.76 -16.66
N LEU A 142 2.58 0.55 -16.92
CA LEU A 142 1.36 1.29 -16.66
C LEU A 142 0.24 0.98 -17.66
N VAL A 143 0.54 0.54 -18.89
CA VAL A 143 -0.45 0.31 -19.94
C VAL A 143 -1.57 -0.67 -19.51
N PRO A 144 -1.29 -1.83 -18.94
CA PRO A 144 -2.35 -2.73 -18.44
C PRO A 144 -3.22 -2.08 -17.35
N VAL A 145 -2.62 -1.26 -16.47
CA VAL A 145 -3.33 -0.53 -15.41
C VAL A 145 -4.29 0.50 -16.01
N ALA A 146 -3.84 1.28 -17.00
CA ALA A 146 -4.66 2.26 -17.70
C ALA A 146 -5.83 1.59 -18.45
N ARG A 147 -5.57 0.48 -19.14
CA ARG A 147 -6.58 -0.30 -19.85
C ARG A 147 -7.66 -0.85 -18.93
N GLU A 148 -7.28 -1.37 -17.77
CA GLU A 148 -8.24 -1.88 -16.80
C GLU A 148 -9.11 -0.74 -16.21
N LEU A 149 -8.52 0.43 -15.93
CA LEU A 149 -9.25 1.61 -15.48
C LEU A 149 -10.23 2.11 -16.55
N GLU A 150 -9.79 2.21 -17.82
CA GLU A 150 -10.64 2.57 -18.94
C GLU A 150 -11.82 1.59 -19.08
N SER A 151 -11.55 0.29 -19.02
CA SER A 151 -12.60 -0.75 -19.11
C SER A 151 -13.65 -0.64 -18.00
N MET A 152 -13.25 -0.10 -16.86
CA MET A 152 -14.14 0.21 -15.74
C MET A 152 -14.85 1.57 -15.88
N GLY A 153 -14.62 2.31 -16.96
CA GLY A 153 -15.28 3.59 -17.26
C GLY A 153 -14.63 4.80 -16.56
N PHE A 154 -13.38 4.69 -16.10
CA PHE A 154 -12.62 5.85 -15.63
C PHE A 154 -12.18 6.72 -16.81
N ALA A 155 -12.32 8.04 -16.70
CA ALA A 155 -11.65 8.97 -17.59
C ALA A 155 -10.15 8.97 -17.26
N ILE A 156 -9.29 8.75 -18.26
CA ILE A 156 -7.84 8.69 -18.04
C ILE A 156 -7.23 10.07 -18.33
N TYR A 157 -6.49 10.58 -17.36
CA TYR A 157 -5.70 11.81 -17.44
C TYR A 157 -4.22 11.49 -17.25
N ALA A 158 -3.34 12.09 -18.06
CA ALA A 158 -1.90 11.84 -17.90
C ALA A 158 -1.07 13.05 -18.38
N THR A 159 0.17 13.15 -17.84
CA THR A 159 1.18 14.09 -18.36
C THR A 159 1.59 13.72 -19.79
N PRO A 160 2.08 14.67 -20.60
CA PRO A 160 2.31 14.45 -22.04
C PRO A 160 3.05 13.15 -22.36
N GLY A 161 4.23 12.92 -21.78
CA GLY A 161 5.01 11.72 -22.09
C GLY A 161 4.39 10.40 -21.61
N THR A 162 3.54 10.42 -20.58
CA THR A 162 2.76 9.25 -20.16
C THR A 162 1.55 9.06 -21.07
N ALA A 163 0.87 10.14 -21.44
CA ALA A 163 -0.27 10.12 -22.35
C ALA A 163 0.10 9.58 -23.74
N ASP A 164 1.30 9.91 -24.24
CA ASP A 164 1.76 9.42 -25.53
C ASP A 164 1.86 7.89 -25.58
N VAL A 165 2.40 7.27 -24.52
CA VAL A 165 2.50 5.81 -24.42
C VAL A 165 1.11 5.17 -24.27
N ILE A 166 0.24 5.73 -23.43
CA ILE A 166 -1.13 5.23 -23.24
C ILE A 166 -1.90 5.29 -24.57
N ARG A 167 -1.83 6.41 -25.30
CA ARG A 167 -2.51 6.61 -26.59
C ARG A 167 -1.96 5.70 -27.68
N ALA A 168 -0.64 5.45 -27.69
CA ALA A 168 -0.02 4.52 -28.63
C ALA A 168 -0.52 3.08 -28.45
N ASN A 169 -1.07 2.75 -27.28
CA ASN A 169 -1.72 1.48 -26.98
C ASN A 169 -3.24 1.50 -27.13
N GLU A 170 -3.79 2.46 -27.89
CA GLU A 170 -5.22 2.59 -28.23
C GLU A 170 -6.14 2.76 -27.01
N ILE A 171 -5.66 3.41 -25.96
CA ILE A 171 -6.43 3.77 -24.77
C ILE A 171 -6.76 5.26 -24.84
N ASP A 172 -8.03 5.62 -24.60
CA ASP A 172 -8.47 7.02 -24.58
C ASP A 172 -7.87 7.75 -23.37
N VAL A 173 -7.13 8.83 -23.64
CA VAL A 173 -6.43 9.58 -22.61
C VAL A 173 -6.41 11.07 -22.90
N GLN A 174 -6.77 11.86 -21.90
CA GLN A 174 -6.66 13.31 -21.95
C GLN A 174 -5.30 13.76 -21.43
N THR A 175 -4.57 14.49 -22.28
CA THR A 175 -3.27 15.06 -21.88
C THR A 175 -3.50 16.27 -20.99
N VAL A 176 -2.79 16.32 -19.86
CA VAL A 176 -2.86 17.37 -18.84
C VAL A 176 -1.48 17.98 -18.67
N TYR A 177 -1.41 19.31 -18.58
CA TYR A 177 -0.13 20.00 -18.40
C TYR A 177 0.55 19.64 -17.08
N ARG A 178 1.88 19.70 -17.05
CA ARG A 178 2.64 19.58 -15.82
C ARG A 178 2.45 20.84 -14.97
N ILE A 179 2.41 20.68 -13.66
CA ILE A 179 2.24 21.81 -12.73
C ILE A 179 3.34 22.84 -12.94
N ASN A 180 4.57 22.37 -13.19
CA ASN A 180 5.73 23.25 -13.41
C ASN A 180 5.70 24.04 -14.73
N ASP A 181 4.91 23.62 -15.72
CA ASP A 181 4.74 24.32 -17.00
C ASP A 181 3.91 25.61 -16.85
N ARG A 182 3.17 25.76 -15.73
CA ARG A 182 2.28 26.88 -15.42
C ARG A 182 1.20 27.10 -16.50
N LEU A 183 0.82 26.01 -17.16
CA LEU A 183 -0.27 25.97 -18.14
C LEU A 183 -1.48 25.25 -17.53
N HIS A 184 -2.68 25.57 -18.02
CA HIS A 184 -3.94 25.03 -17.51
C HIS A 184 -4.76 24.31 -18.61
N PRO A 185 -5.51 23.24 -18.26
CA PRO A 185 -5.61 22.66 -16.92
C PRO A 185 -4.38 21.81 -16.56
N ASP A 186 -3.95 21.88 -15.32
CA ASP A 186 -2.97 20.98 -14.72
C ASP A 186 -3.65 19.96 -13.77
N ALA A 187 -2.86 19.07 -13.15
CA ALA A 187 -3.36 18.06 -12.23
C ALA A 187 -4.11 18.68 -11.01
N LEU A 188 -3.62 19.80 -10.49
CA LEU A 188 -4.27 20.47 -9.34
C LEU A 188 -5.61 21.06 -9.70
N ASP A 189 -5.75 21.57 -10.94
CA ASP A 189 -7.02 22.07 -11.44
C ASP A 189 -8.07 20.96 -11.56
N LEU A 190 -7.68 19.82 -12.11
CA LEU A 190 -8.59 18.66 -12.24
C LEU A 190 -9.02 18.12 -10.86
N MET A 191 -8.09 18.05 -9.92
CA MET A 191 -8.39 17.63 -8.54
C MET A 191 -9.38 18.60 -7.89
N ARG A 192 -9.13 19.92 -7.92
CA ARG A 192 -10.02 20.95 -7.35
C ARG A 192 -11.41 20.98 -7.97
N ARG A 193 -11.53 20.61 -9.26
CA ARG A 193 -12.81 20.47 -9.95
C ARG A 193 -13.54 19.14 -9.66
N GLY A 194 -12.94 18.25 -8.85
CA GLY A 194 -13.51 16.94 -8.54
C GLY A 194 -13.50 15.97 -9.72
N GLN A 195 -12.67 16.21 -10.73
CA GLN A 195 -12.56 15.36 -11.92
C GLN A 195 -11.65 14.16 -11.71
N VAL A 196 -10.83 14.16 -10.65
CA VAL A 196 -9.90 13.07 -10.32
C VAL A 196 -10.34 12.41 -9.03
N SER A 197 -10.58 11.11 -9.08
CA SER A 197 -10.96 10.26 -7.95
C SER A 197 -9.88 9.23 -7.56
N PHE A 198 -8.85 9.06 -8.38
CA PHE A 198 -7.72 8.17 -8.14
C PHE A 198 -6.45 8.69 -8.80
N ILE A 199 -5.30 8.49 -8.15
CA ILE A 199 -4.00 8.96 -8.65
C ILE A 199 -2.97 7.83 -8.62
N VAL A 200 -2.30 7.60 -9.74
CA VAL A 200 -1.04 6.85 -9.82
C VAL A 200 0.08 7.86 -10.04
N ASN A 201 0.91 8.05 -9.02
CA ASN A 201 2.07 8.93 -9.11
C ASN A 201 3.33 8.20 -8.65
N VAL A 202 4.07 7.60 -9.59
CA VAL A 202 5.37 6.99 -9.28
C VAL A 202 6.44 8.07 -9.39
N PRO A 203 7.03 8.48 -8.24
CA PRO A 203 7.93 9.63 -8.21
C PRO A 203 9.26 9.32 -8.90
N THR A 204 9.80 10.32 -9.61
CA THR A 204 11.19 10.33 -10.06
C THR A 204 12.12 10.72 -8.92
N ILE A 205 13.41 10.39 -9.06
CA ILE A 205 14.41 10.64 -8.00
C ILE A 205 14.90 12.09 -8.01
N SER A 206 14.73 12.84 -9.12
CA SER A 206 15.28 14.20 -9.27
C SER A 206 14.46 15.10 -10.20
N GLY A 207 14.65 16.41 -10.10
CA GLY A 207 14.11 17.42 -11.00
C GLY A 207 12.77 18.04 -10.59
N GLY A 208 12.17 18.82 -11.51
CA GLY A 208 10.88 19.52 -11.30
C GLY A 208 9.72 18.58 -11.02
N ALA A 209 9.74 17.38 -11.57
CA ALA A 209 8.71 16.35 -11.36
C ALA A 209 8.60 15.91 -9.90
N VAL A 210 9.67 15.99 -9.11
CA VAL A 210 9.62 15.71 -7.65
C VAL A 210 8.75 16.75 -6.94
N ARG A 211 8.90 18.03 -7.29
CA ARG A 211 8.11 19.13 -6.70
C ARG A 211 6.64 19.01 -7.10
N ASP A 212 6.36 18.75 -8.36
CA ASP A 212 5.01 18.58 -8.88
C ASP A 212 4.30 17.42 -8.19
N GLY A 213 4.97 16.27 -8.08
CA GLY A 213 4.45 15.10 -7.38
C GLY A 213 4.15 15.38 -5.90
N ASN A 214 5.04 16.12 -5.21
CA ASN A 214 4.83 16.50 -3.81
C ASN A 214 3.59 17.40 -3.63
N MET A 215 3.44 18.43 -4.49
CA MET A 215 2.28 19.32 -4.45
C MET A 215 0.97 18.55 -4.69
N MET A 216 0.96 17.66 -5.68
CA MET A 216 -0.19 16.84 -6.02
C MET A 216 -0.56 15.88 -4.88
N ARG A 217 0.41 15.14 -4.30
CA ARG A 217 0.15 14.21 -3.19
C ARG A 217 -0.36 14.93 -1.93
N ARG A 218 0.14 16.14 -1.64
CA ARG A 218 -0.39 16.96 -0.53
C ARG A 218 -1.85 17.33 -0.76
N LEU A 219 -2.18 17.82 -1.93
CA LEU A 219 -3.57 18.16 -2.27
C LEU A 219 -4.45 16.89 -2.26
N ALA A 220 -3.94 15.74 -2.70
CA ALA A 220 -4.66 14.47 -2.63
C ALA A 220 -5.03 14.09 -1.19
N VAL A 221 -4.10 14.26 -0.23
CA VAL A 221 -4.39 14.05 1.19
C VAL A 221 -5.45 15.01 1.70
N GLU A 222 -5.34 16.31 1.38
CA GLU A 222 -6.30 17.34 1.82
C GLU A 222 -7.71 17.08 1.26
N MET A 223 -7.80 16.60 0.03
CA MET A 223 -9.07 16.29 -0.64
C MET A 223 -9.55 14.85 -0.44
N ASN A 224 -8.81 14.05 0.35
CA ASN A 224 -9.09 12.63 0.58
C ASN A 224 -9.19 11.82 -0.73
N ILE A 225 -8.34 12.14 -1.72
CA ILE A 225 -8.22 11.39 -2.98
C ILE A 225 -7.19 10.27 -2.78
N PRO A 226 -7.56 9.00 -3.01
CA PRO A 226 -6.63 7.88 -2.92
C PRO A 226 -5.53 7.98 -3.98
N PHE A 227 -4.30 7.67 -3.58
CA PHE A 227 -3.17 7.62 -4.50
C PHE A 227 -2.21 6.49 -4.17
N VAL A 228 -1.46 6.06 -5.17
CA VAL A 228 -0.38 5.07 -5.06
C VAL A 228 0.91 5.62 -5.67
N THR A 229 2.05 5.19 -5.13
CA THR A 229 3.38 5.71 -5.48
C THR A 229 4.33 4.65 -6.04
N THR A 230 3.81 3.44 -6.33
CA THR A 230 4.55 2.33 -6.93
C THR A 230 3.69 1.63 -7.97
N MET A 231 4.30 1.00 -8.97
CA MET A 231 3.56 0.23 -9.98
C MET A 231 2.88 -1.00 -9.37
N SER A 232 3.54 -1.72 -8.49
CA SER A 232 2.91 -2.84 -7.77
C SER A 232 1.69 -2.40 -6.95
N GLY A 233 1.77 -1.21 -6.32
CA GLY A 233 0.63 -0.58 -5.65
C GLY A 233 -0.49 -0.25 -6.62
N ALA A 234 -0.18 0.27 -7.82
CA ALA A 234 -1.18 0.60 -8.84
C ALA A 234 -1.94 -0.64 -9.34
N VAL A 235 -1.22 -1.72 -9.62
CA VAL A 235 -1.82 -3.01 -10.02
C VAL A 235 -2.77 -3.53 -8.94
N MET A 236 -2.36 -3.53 -7.68
CA MET A 236 -3.19 -4.03 -6.58
C MET A 236 -4.38 -3.12 -6.27
N GLU A 237 -4.21 -1.80 -6.36
CA GLU A 237 -5.31 -0.85 -6.14
C GLU A 237 -6.37 -0.98 -7.24
N VAL A 238 -5.99 -1.11 -8.51
CA VAL A 238 -6.92 -1.33 -9.63
C VAL A 238 -7.65 -2.67 -9.49
N ALA A 239 -6.95 -3.73 -9.07
CA ALA A 239 -7.61 -5.00 -8.76
C ALA A 239 -8.61 -4.88 -7.60
N ALA A 240 -8.29 -4.08 -6.57
CA ALA A 240 -9.21 -3.80 -5.47
C ALA A 240 -10.42 -2.94 -5.90
N ILE A 241 -10.22 -1.96 -6.77
CA ILE A 241 -11.33 -1.17 -7.37
C ILE A 241 -12.30 -2.09 -8.10
N LYS A 242 -11.78 -3.02 -8.91
CA LYS A 242 -12.58 -4.02 -9.60
C LYS A 242 -13.32 -4.93 -8.64
N ALA A 243 -12.61 -5.51 -7.67
CA ALA A 243 -13.20 -6.38 -6.65
C ALA A 243 -14.31 -5.67 -5.86
N ASN A 244 -14.15 -4.38 -5.55
CA ASN A 244 -15.15 -3.58 -4.83
C ASN A 244 -16.48 -3.38 -5.61
N ARG A 245 -16.46 -3.60 -6.93
CA ARG A 245 -17.66 -3.55 -7.79
C ARG A 245 -18.32 -4.92 -7.96
N GLU A 246 -17.53 -5.99 -7.88
CA GLU A 246 -17.95 -7.35 -8.26
C GLU A 246 -18.30 -8.22 -7.06
N VAL A 247 -17.77 -7.91 -5.87
CA VAL A 247 -17.83 -8.81 -4.72
C VAL A 247 -18.53 -8.17 -3.54
N ASP A 248 -19.54 -8.87 -3.01
CA ASP A 248 -20.08 -8.58 -1.69
C ASP A 248 -19.07 -9.01 -0.62
N LEU A 249 -18.62 -8.06 0.19
CA LEU A 249 -17.62 -8.33 1.21
C LEU A 249 -18.22 -9.13 2.38
N VAL A 250 -17.72 -10.34 2.55
CA VAL A 250 -18.10 -11.20 3.67
C VAL A 250 -17.00 -11.17 4.73
N PRO A 251 -17.33 -10.97 6.02
CA PRO A 251 -16.37 -11.09 7.10
C PRO A 251 -15.76 -12.49 7.14
N MET A 252 -14.43 -12.58 7.16
CA MET A 252 -13.74 -13.84 7.36
C MET A 252 -13.63 -14.13 8.86
N ARG A 253 -14.04 -15.33 9.28
CA ARG A 253 -13.91 -15.75 10.66
C ARG A 253 -12.44 -16.07 10.96
N LEU A 254 -11.83 -15.33 11.88
CA LEU A 254 -10.48 -15.62 12.35
C LEU A 254 -10.53 -16.72 13.40
N THR A 255 -9.78 -17.79 13.20
CA THR A 255 -9.66 -18.92 14.15
C THR A 255 -8.47 -18.71 15.10
N VAL A 256 -8.34 -17.53 15.69
CA VAL A 256 -7.36 -17.32 16.76
C VAL A 256 -8.00 -17.76 18.08
N ASN A 257 -7.59 -18.91 18.60
CA ASN A 257 -7.99 -19.35 19.94
C ASN A 257 -7.14 -18.58 20.96
N TYR A 258 -7.75 -17.60 21.61
CA TYR A 258 -7.12 -16.84 22.71
C TYR A 258 -7.12 -17.63 24.02
#